data_9e82377ca9d5d95bef69b8d3628102a5
#
_entry.id   9e82377ca9d5d95bef69b8d3628102a5
#
_cell.length_a   1.000
_cell.length_b   1.000
_cell.length_c   1.000
_cell.angle_alpha   90.00
_cell.angle_beta   90.00
_cell.angle_gamma   90.00
#
_symmetry.space_group_name_H-M   'P 1'
#
loop_
_entity.id
_entity.type
_entity.pdbx_description
1 polymer ?
#
loop_
_entity_poly.entity_id
_entity_poly.type
_entity_poly.pdbx_seq_one_letter_code
_entity_poly.pdbx_strand_id
1 'polypeptide(L)'
;TLTMRGNVSPVAEANVACDPQACDQVFTSGMDITVVGLDVTMRTRLKMEHLDWLSGCCKPACRPAVDYMRQAMVHYLRGNQTQNYCMGDCPLHDPLAVMCAVTPSLVRTESRKARVECGGTYCRGMIVTDLREHPFQAEYVRFAVEVDSERAVRELMSVFWE
;
A
#
# COMPACT_ATOMS: atom_id res chain seq x y z
N THR A 1 5.28 -6.17 -4.44
CA THR A 1 4.24 -7.16 -4.08
C THR A 1 4.86 -8.55 -3.94
N LEU A 2 4.27 -9.44 -3.16
CA LEU A 2 4.68 -10.84 -3.07
C LEU A 2 3.82 -11.75 -3.96
N THR A 3 2.51 -11.56 -3.90
CA THR A 3 1.54 -12.45 -4.55
C THR A 3 0.62 -11.73 -5.52
N MET A 4 0.48 -10.42 -5.35
CA MET A 4 -0.32 -9.59 -6.26
C MET A 4 0.48 -9.22 -7.50
N ARG A 5 -0.20 -9.03 -8.63
CA ARG A 5 0.39 -8.41 -9.82
C ARG A 5 0.76 -6.95 -9.55
N GLY A 6 1.62 -6.40 -10.38
CA GLY A 6 1.93 -4.97 -10.36
C GLY A 6 0.72 -4.11 -10.79
N ASN A 7 0.83 -2.82 -10.54
CA ASN A 7 -0.18 -1.83 -10.98
C ASN A 7 0.33 -0.91 -12.09
N VAL A 8 1.64 -0.93 -12.39
CA VAL A 8 2.25 -0.17 -13.49
C VAL A 8 2.76 -1.10 -14.58
N SER A 9 3.28 -2.25 -14.22
CA SER A 9 3.60 -3.35 -15.14
C SER A 9 2.99 -4.65 -14.60
N PRO A 10 3.06 -5.76 -15.35
CA PRO A 10 2.56 -7.05 -14.85
C PRO A 10 3.15 -7.48 -13.52
N VAL A 11 4.37 -7.04 -13.20
CA VAL A 11 5.13 -7.49 -12.01
C VAL A 11 5.52 -6.38 -11.06
N ALA A 12 5.52 -5.10 -11.49
CA ALA A 12 6.05 -3.99 -10.72
C ALA A 12 4.95 -3.07 -10.17
N GLU A 13 5.11 -2.72 -8.90
CA GLU A 13 4.40 -1.63 -8.24
C GLU A 13 5.01 -0.29 -8.65
N ALA A 14 4.23 0.79 -8.60
CA ALA A 14 4.59 2.11 -9.14
C ALA A 14 5.92 2.65 -8.59
N ASN A 15 6.11 2.64 -7.27
CA ASN A 15 7.32 3.18 -6.64
C ASN A 15 8.55 2.37 -7.04
N VAL A 16 8.44 1.04 -7.04
CA VAL A 16 9.53 0.15 -7.44
C VAL A 16 9.82 0.25 -8.94
N ALA A 17 8.79 0.43 -9.76
CA ALA A 17 8.95 0.63 -11.20
C ALA A 17 9.67 1.94 -11.55
N CYS A 18 9.43 3.00 -10.77
CA CYS A 18 10.06 4.31 -10.96
C CYS A 18 11.59 4.23 -10.75
N ASP A 19 12.04 3.57 -9.67
CA ASP A 19 13.48 3.42 -9.38
C ASP A 19 13.77 2.06 -8.72
N PRO A 20 13.90 0.98 -9.52
CA PRO A 20 14.22 -0.34 -8.98
C PRO A 20 15.60 -0.40 -8.31
N GLN A 21 16.56 0.38 -8.81
CA GLN A 21 17.91 0.42 -8.28
C GLN A 21 17.93 1.01 -6.86
N ALA A 22 17.24 2.14 -6.65
CA ALA A 22 17.11 2.72 -5.32
C ALA A 22 16.36 1.77 -4.36
N CYS A 23 15.30 1.11 -4.83
CA CYS A 23 14.58 0.12 -4.03
C CYS A 23 15.48 -1.06 -3.63
N ASP A 24 16.28 -1.59 -4.54
CA ASP A 24 17.23 -2.68 -4.23
C ASP A 24 18.30 -2.23 -3.23
N GLN A 25 18.82 -1.00 -3.36
CA GLN A 25 19.75 -0.43 -2.39
C GLN A 25 19.13 -0.33 -0.99
N VAL A 26 17.88 0.11 -0.89
CA VAL A 26 17.15 0.14 0.39
C VAL A 26 17.01 -1.27 0.95
N PHE A 27 16.59 -2.24 0.14
CA PHE A 27 16.40 -3.64 0.59
C PHE A 27 17.69 -4.31 1.06
N THR A 28 18.84 -3.89 0.52
CA THR A 28 20.16 -4.42 0.87
C THR A 28 20.93 -3.59 1.90
N SER A 29 20.32 -2.53 2.43
CA SER A 29 20.96 -1.59 3.35
C SER A 29 21.18 -2.11 4.77
N GLY A 30 20.55 -3.23 5.15
CA GLY A 30 20.54 -3.73 6.53
C GLY A 30 19.61 -2.93 7.48
N MET A 31 18.85 -1.97 6.97
CA MET A 31 17.83 -1.26 7.77
C MET A 31 16.68 -2.18 8.15
N ASP A 32 15.99 -1.84 9.22
CA ASP A 32 14.74 -2.49 9.61
C ASP A 32 13.60 -2.00 8.72
N ILE A 33 13.20 -2.82 7.74
CA ILE A 33 12.25 -2.46 6.69
C ILE A 33 10.96 -3.24 6.83
N THR A 34 9.83 -2.54 6.77
CA THR A 34 8.51 -3.14 6.59
C THR A 34 7.87 -2.62 5.31
N VAL A 35 7.56 -3.53 4.39
CA VAL A 35 6.90 -3.24 3.12
C VAL A 35 5.40 -3.42 3.26
N VAL A 36 4.65 -2.35 3.05
CA VAL A 36 3.19 -2.35 2.97
C VAL A 36 2.81 -2.30 1.48
N GLY A 37 2.83 -3.46 0.84
CA GLY A 37 2.68 -3.60 -0.61
C GLY A 37 1.22 -3.75 -1.07
N LEU A 38 1.05 -3.91 -2.39
CA LEU A 38 -0.28 -4.10 -3.01
C LEU A 38 -1.04 -5.31 -2.45
N ASP A 39 -0.32 -6.29 -1.92
CA ASP A 39 -0.90 -7.48 -1.26
C ASP A 39 -1.91 -7.15 -0.17
N VAL A 40 -1.71 -6.03 0.53
CA VAL A 40 -2.57 -5.54 1.62
C VAL A 40 -3.29 -4.23 1.26
N THR A 41 -2.63 -3.31 0.54
CA THR A 41 -3.23 -2.01 0.24
C THR A 41 -4.41 -2.12 -0.72
N MET A 42 -4.38 -3.07 -1.66
CA MET A 42 -5.50 -3.34 -2.57
C MET A 42 -6.73 -3.93 -1.87
N ARG A 43 -6.59 -4.47 -0.68
CA ARG A 43 -7.69 -4.97 0.16
C ARG A 43 -8.28 -3.90 1.05
N THR A 44 -7.51 -2.84 1.36
CA THR A 44 -7.93 -1.76 2.26
C THR A 44 -8.47 -0.60 1.44
N ARG A 45 -9.78 -0.48 1.37
CA ARG A 45 -10.44 0.39 0.40
C ARG A 45 -11.37 1.40 1.07
N LEU A 46 -11.16 2.67 0.72
CA LEU A 46 -12.04 3.76 1.10
C LEU A 46 -13.14 3.92 0.04
N LYS A 47 -14.38 4.00 0.48
CA LYS A 47 -15.55 4.18 -0.39
C LYS A 47 -16.10 5.58 -0.25
N MET A 48 -16.83 6.04 -1.27
CA MET A 48 -17.50 7.35 -1.24
C MET A 48 -18.48 7.46 -0.07
N GLU A 49 -19.19 6.36 0.24
CA GLU A 49 -20.12 6.28 1.37
C GLU A 49 -19.46 6.59 2.73
N HIS A 50 -18.18 6.21 2.91
CA HIS A 50 -17.42 6.54 4.11
C HIS A 50 -17.22 8.05 4.24
N LEU A 51 -16.89 8.73 3.14
CA LEU A 51 -16.67 10.18 3.12
C LEU A 51 -17.99 10.96 3.23
N ASP A 52 -19.08 10.44 2.64
CA ASP A 52 -20.41 11.02 2.79
C ASP A 52 -20.87 10.92 4.25
N TRP A 53 -20.64 9.79 4.91
CA TRP A 53 -20.90 9.63 6.34
C TRP A 53 -20.06 10.59 7.18
N LEU A 54 -18.76 10.67 6.95
CA LEU A 54 -17.86 11.62 7.63
C LEU A 54 -18.34 13.07 7.46
N SER A 55 -18.80 13.44 6.27
CA SER A 55 -19.35 14.77 6.02
C SER A 55 -20.56 15.09 6.90
N GLY A 56 -21.28 14.09 7.40
CA GLY A 56 -22.41 14.26 8.32
C GLY A 56 -22.00 14.40 9.79
N CYS A 57 -20.85 13.83 10.21
CA CYS A 57 -20.52 13.67 11.63
C CYS A 57 -19.13 14.17 12.04
N CYS A 58 -18.30 14.63 11.12
CA CYS A 58 -16.94 15.09 11.46
C CYS A 58 -16.94 16.34 12.35
N LYS A 59 -15.87 16.48 13.16
CA LYS A 59 -15.62 17.70 13.91
C LYS A 59 -15.59 18.92 12.98
N PRO A 60 -16.09 20.09 13.40
CA PRO A 60 -16.05 21.31 12.59
C PRO A 60 -14.65 21.66 12.08
N ALA A 61 -13.62 21.47 12.91
CA ALA A 61 -12.24 21.71 12.54
C ALA A 61 -11.72 20.76 11.44
N CYS A 62 -12.28 19.56 11.32
CA CYS A 62 -11.91 18.57 10.33
C CYS A 62 -12.68 18.69 9.01
N ARG A 63 -13.74 19.49 8.96
CA ARG A 63 -14.58 19.68 7.77
C ARG A 63 -13.80 20.00 6.51
N PRO A 64 -12.84 20.96 6.48
CA PRO A 64 -12.09 21.25 5.28
C PRO A 64 -11.28 20.05 4.76
N ALA A 65 -10.73 19.24 5.66
CA ALA A 65 -9.98 18.04 5.29
C ALA A 65 -10.89 16.95 4.71
N VAL A 66 -12.07 16.74 5.29
CA VAL A 66 -13.07 15.77 4.78
C VAL A 66 -13.58 16.19 3.40
N ASP A 67 -13.87 17.49 3.20
CA ASP A 67 -14.31 18.02 1.92
C ASP A 67 -13.21 17.89 0.85
N TYR A 68 -11.96 18.13 1.22
CA TYR A 68 -10.82 17.92 0.33
C TYR A 68 -10.67 16.44 -0.05
N MET A 69 -10.70 15.51 0.91
CA MET A 69 -10.63 14.07 0.63
C MET A 69 -11.74 13.62 -0.32
N ARG A 70 -12.94 14.13 -0.13
CA ARG A 70 -14.08 13.83 -1.00
C ARG A 70 -13.85 14.28 -2.43
N GLN A 71 -13.35 15.51 -2.62
CA GLN A 71 -13.02 16.04 -3.95
C GLN A 71 -11.87 15.26 -4.59
N ALA A 72 -10.81 15.00 -3.84
CA ALA A 72 -9.65 14.23 -4.30
C ALA A 72 -10.07 12.82 -4.74
N MET A 73 -10.94 12.15 -3.98
CA MET A 73 -11.46 10.83 -4.31
C MET A 73 -12.28 10.85 -5.60
N VAL A 74 -13.14 11.84 -5.81
CA VAL A 74 -13.89 11.99 -7.08
C VAL A 74 -12.93 12.12 -8.26
N HIS A 75 -11.87 12.93 -8.11
CA HIS A 75 -10.85 13.08 -9.14
C HIS A 75 -10.09 11.78 -9.38
N TYR A 76 -9.66 11.10 -8.32
CA TYR A 76 -8.96 9.82 -8.39
C TYR A 76 -9.77 8.75 -9.09
N LEU A 77 -11.05 8.60 -8.77
CA LEU A 77 -11.94 7.62 -9.40
C LEU A 77 -12.13 7.87 -10.89
N ARG A 78 -12.14 9.14 -11.33
CA ARG A 78 -12.24 9.47 -12.76
C ARG A 78 -10.96 9.15 -13.54
N GLY A 79 -9.79 9.39 -12.93
CA GLY A 79 -8.49 9.21 -13.57
C GLY A 79 -7.96 7.77 -13.59
N ASN A 80 -8.32 6.95 -12.61
CA ASN A 80 -7.69 5.66 -12.35
C ASN A 80 -8.61 4.45 -12.56
N GLN A 81 -9.68 4.58 -13.34
CA GLN A 81 -10.64 3.50 -13.59
C GLN A 81 -10.03 2.19 -14.12
N THR A 82 -8.89 2.29 -14.80
CA THR A 82 -8.23 1.13 -15.42
C THR A 82 -7.05 0.57 -14.62
N GLN A 83 -6.35 1.39 -13.83
CA GLN A 83 -5.10 0.99 -13.18
C GLN A 83 -5.28 0.25 -11.85
N ASN A 84 -6.26 0.62 -11.04
CA ASN A 84 -6.41 0.09 -9.68
C ASN A 84 -7.71 -0.71 -9.49
N TYR A 85 -8.26 -1.23 -10.58
CA TYR A 85 -9.54 -1.97 -10.50
C TYR A 85 -10.61 -1.20 -9.72
N CYS A 86 -10.73 0.11 -9.98
CA CYS A 86 -11.64 0.99 -9.27
C CYS A 86 -13.09 0.59 -9.55
N MET A 87 -13.68 -0.08 -8.58
CA MET A 87 -15.09 -0.47 -8.54
C MET A 87 -15.92 0.55 -7.76
N GLY A 88 -15.59 1.85 -7.88
CA GLY A 88 -16.23 2.92 -7.11
C GLY A 88 -15.62 3.18 -5.73
N ASP A 89 -14.42 2.64 -5.47
CA ASP A 89 -13.66 2.80 -4.24
C ASP A 89 -12.16 3.07 -4.52
N CYS A 90 -11.43 3.50 -3.50
CA CYS A 90 -10.03 3.89 -3.58
C CYS A 90 -9.17 3.02 -2.65
N PRO A 91 -8.13 2.32 -3.15
CA PRO A 91 -7.19 1.62 -2.29
C PRO A 91 -6.37 2.63 -1.48
N LEU A 92 -6.20 2.34 -0.19
CA LEU A 92 -5.42 3.17 0.74
C LEU A 92 -3.95 2.72 0.73
N HIS A 93 -3.16 3.20 -0.24
CA HIS A 93 -1.74 2.84 -0.34
C HIS A 93 -0.93 3.51 0.78
N ASP A 94 -0.66 4.80 0.65
CA ASP A 94 0.16 5.56 1.60
C ASP A 94 -0.50 5.71 2.98
N PRO A 95 -1.82 5.95 3.10
CA PRO A 95 -2.45 6.01 4.41
C PRO A 95 -2.29 4.72 5.21
N LEU A 96 -2.42 3.54 4.58
CA LEU A 96 -2.21 2.27 5.28
C LEU A 96 -0.77 2.11 5.74
N ALA A 97 0.22 2.53 4.93
CA ALA A 97 1.62 2.45 5.32
C ALA A 97 1.92 3.30 6.57
N VAL A 98 1.38 4.53 6.62
CA VAL A 98 1.47 5.39 7.81
C VAL A 98 0.78 4.76 9.01
N MET A 99 -0.42 4.22 8.82
CA MET A 99 -1.18 3.56 9.89
C MET A 99 -0.45 2.33 10.44
N CYS A 100 0.21 1.53 9.59
CA CYS A 100 1.01 0.39 10.03
C CYS A 100 2.23 0.82 10.86
N ALA A 101 2.79 1.99 10.61
CA ALA A 101 3.86 2.54 11.44
C ALA A 101 3.38 2.96 12.85
N VAL A 102 2.14 3.45 12.95
CA VAL A 102 1.52 3.88 14.22
C VAL A 102 0.89 2.69 14.96
N THR A 103 0.21 1.82 14.23
CA THR A 103 -0.51 0.65 14.74
C THR A 103 -0.08 -0.62 14.01
N PRO A 104 1.10 -1.20 14.34
CA PRO A 104 1.64 -2.36 13.62
C PRO A 104 0.72 -3.60 13.64
N SER A 105 -0.17 -3.69 14.63
CA SER A 105 -1.14 -4.80 14.76
C SER A 105 -2.24 -4.80 13.69
N LEU A 106 -2.30 -3.80 12.82
CA LEU A 106 -3.21 -3.80 11.66
C LEU A 106 -2.83 -4.82 10.60
N VAL A 107 -1.57 -5.26 10.58
CA VAL A 107 -1.05 -6.19 9.58
C VAL A 107 -0.32 -7.36 10.23
N ARG A 108 -0.37 -8.51 9.57
CA ARG A 108 0.57 -9.61 9.82
C ARG A 108 1.70 -9.50 8.82
N THR A 109 2.92 -9.64 9.29
CA THR A 109 4.12 -9.57 8.45
C THR A 109 4.83 -10.91 8.37
N GLU A 110 5.53 -11.15 7.25
CA GLU A 110 6.45 -12.25 7.06
C GLU A 110 7.81 -11.71 6.65
N SER A 111 8.89 -12.25 7.26
CA SER A 111 10.25 -11.90 6.89
C SER A 111 10.72 -12.76 5.73
N ARG A 112 11.22 -12.14 4.67
CA ARG A 112 11.74 -12.80 3.48
C ARG A 112 13.05 -12.17 3.06
N LYS A 113 13.99 -12.98 2.54
CA LYS A 113 15.11 -12.45 1.81
C LYS A 113 14.64 -11.92 0.47
N ALA A 114 14.93 -10.67 0.16
CA ALA A 114 14.35 -10.00 -0.99
C ALA A 114 15.41 -9.20 -1.79
N ARG A 115 15.23 -9.17 -3.08
CA ARG A 115 15.97 -8.33 -4.03
C ARG A 115 14.99 -7.74 -5.02
N VAL A 116 15.43 -6.72 -5.75
CA VAL A 116 14.65 -6.14 -6.84
C VAL A 116 15.33 -6.42 -8.17
N GLU A 117 14.56 -6.90 -9.15
CA GLU A 117 15.04 -7.07 -10.51
C GLU A 117 15.19 -5.70 -11.20
N CYS A 118 16.45 -5.33 -11.50
CA CYS A 118 16.75 -3.99 -12.00
C CYS A 118 16.95 -3.95 -13.54
N GLY A 119 17.22 -5.10 -14.20
CA GLY A 119 17.66 -5.13 -15.59
C GLY A 119 16.76 -5.91 -16.56
N GLY A 120 15.79 -6.67 -16.10
CA GLY A 120 15.00 -7.55 -16.95
C GLY A 120 14.03 -6.79 -17.87
N THR A 121 13.88 -7.26 -19.11
CA THR A 121 12.98 -6.66 -20.10
C THR A 121 11.51 -6.70 -19.66
N TYR A 122 11.07 -7.81 -19.04
CA TYR A 122 9.68 -8.02 -18.61
C TYR A 122 9.52 -7.97 -17.09
N CYS A 123 10.61 -8.16 -16.34
CA CYS A 123 10.59 -8.30 -14.89
C CYS A 123 11.19 -7.10 -14.15
N ARG A 124 11.61 -6.06 -14.84
CA ARG A 124 12.18 -4.86 -14.20
C ARG A 124 11.20 -4.29 -13.16
N GLY A 125 11.69 -4.08 -11.94
CA GLY A 125 10.89 -3.63 -10.80
C GLY A 125 10.14 -4.76 -10.07
N MET A 126 10.35 -6.02 -10.45
CA MET A 126 9.83 -7.16 -9.69
C MET A 126 10.59 -7.32 -8.38
N ILE A 127 9.87 -7.41 -7.27
CA ILE A 127 10.45 -7.84 -6.00
C ILE A 127 10.54 -9.37 -6.02
N VAL A 128 11.77 -9.87 -5.93
CA VAL A 128 12.07 -11.31 -5.94
C VAL A 128 12.32 -11.74 -4.49
N THR A 129 11.53 -12.66 -4.00
CA THR A 129 11.74 -13.32 -2.71
C THR A 129 12.07 -14.80 -2.92
N ASP A 130 13.04 -15.29 -2.18
CA ASP A 130 13.46 -16.68 -2.29
C ASP A 130 12.83 -17.53 -1.18
N LEU A 131 11.96 -18.43 -1.56
CA LEU A 131 11.23 -19.34 -0.66
C LEU A 131 11.87 -20.72 -0.55
N ARG A 132 13.03 -20.93 -1.18
CA ARG A 132 13.75 -22.23 -1.09
C ARG A 132 14.35 -22.39 0.30
N GLU A 133 14.64 -23.64 0.68
CA GLU A 133 15.27 -23.98 1.95
C GLU A 133 16.64 -23.28 2.13
N HIS A 134 17.39 -23.12 1.03
CA HIS A 134 18.65 -22.39 0.99
C HIS A 134 18.53 -21.16 0.09
N PRO A 135 18.01 -20.05 0.61
CA PRO A 135 17.75 -18.87 -0.18
C PRO A 135 19.05 -18.16 -0.57
N PHE A 136 19.00 -17.36 -1.64
CA PHE A 136 20.14 -16.53 -2.06
C PHE A 136 20.58 -15.56 -0.96
N GLN A 137 21.81 -15.04 -1.08
CA GLN A 137 22.34 -14.04 -0.14
C GLN A 137 21.61 -12.70 -0.33
N ALA A 138 20.85 -12.29 0.67
CA ALA A 138 20.15 -11.01 0.74
C ALA A 138 19.79 -10.71 2.19
N GLU A 139 19.42 -9.46 2.46
CA GLU A 139 18.89 -9.03 3.74
C GLU A 139 17.43 -9.45 3.92
N TYR A 140 17.02 -9.57 5.16
CA TYR A 140 15.62 -9.83 5.50
C TYR A 140 14.82 -8.53 5.47
N VAL A 141 13.71 -8.58 4.75
CA VAL A 141 12.70 -7.52 4.68
C VAL A 141 11.38 -8.09 5.17
N ARG A 142 10.68 -7.37 6.04
CA ARG A 142 9.32 -7.75 6.46
C ARG A 142 8.31 -7.28 5.42
N PHE A 143 7.42 -8.16 5.02
CA PHE A 143 6.32 -7.87 4.10
C PHE A 143 4.99 -8.04 4.83
N ALA A 144 4.13 -7.03 4.77
CA ALA A 144 2.74 -7.15 5.18
C ALA A 144 2.01 -8.10 4.23
N VAL A 145 1.46 -9.19 4.75
CA VAL A 145 0.80 -10.26 3.98
C VAL A 145 -0.69 -10.39 4.27
N GLU A 146 -1.12 -9.96 5.44
CA GLU A 146 -2.53 -9.86 5.84
C GLU A 146 -2.81 -8.51 6.48
N VAL A 147 -4.04 -8.05 6.38
CA VAL A 147 -4.48 -6.78 6.93
C VAL A 147 -5.90 -6.88 7.47
N ASP A 148 -6.16 -6.26 8.61
CA ASP A 148 -7.51 -5.99 9.09
C ASP A 148 -8.03 -4.70 8.41
N SER A 149 -8.56 -4.87 7.21
CA SER A 149 -8.99 -3.77 6.35
C SER A 149 -10.12 -2.95 6.95
N GLU A 150 -11.08 -3.60 7.60
CA GLU A 150 -12.21 -2.92 8.23
C GLU A 150 -11.77 -2.06 9.41
N ARG A 151 -10.89 -2.61 10.24
CA ARG A 151 -10.30 -1.88 11.35
C ARG A 151 -9.46 -0.71 10.84
N ALA A 152 -8.65 -0.91 9.80
CA ALA A 152 -7.83 0.15 9.22
C ALA A 152 -8.68 1.32 8.70
N VAL A 153 -9.73 1.05 7.93
CA VAL A 153 -10.64 2.10 7.46
C VAL A 153 -11.32 2.81 8.62
N ARG A 154 -11.80 2.07 9.62
CA ARG A 154 -12.45 2.64 10.80
C ARG A 154 -11.49 3.53 11.61
N GLU A 155 -10.25 3.08 11.86
CA GLU A 155 -9.25 3.86 12.57
C GLU A 155 -8.86 5.13 11.80
N LEU A 156 -8.71 5.04 10.47
CA LEU A 156 -8.47 6.22 9.65
C LEU A 156 -9.62 7.24 9.79
N MET A 157 -10.84 6.78 9.72
CA MET A 157 -12.00 7.65 9.81
C MET A 157 -12.14 8.25 11.21
N SER A 158 -11.80 7.52 12.28
CA SER A 158 -11.94 7.98 13.67
C SER A 158 -11.19 9.27 13.96
N VAL A 159 -10.09 9.51 13.29
CA VAL A 159 -9.32 10.77 13.42
C VAL A 159 -10.18 12.02 13.17
N PHE A 160 -11.25 11.91 12.41
CA PHE A 160 -12.07 13.04 11.97
C PHE A 160 -13.33 13.24 12.80
N TRP A 161 -13.79 12.25 13.59
CA TRP A 161 -15.01 12.40 14.39
C TRP A 161 -14.77 12.25 15.91
N GLU A 162 -13.73 11.54 16.35
CA GLU A 162 -13.35 11.46 17.77
C GLU A 162 -12.49 12.66 18.17
#